data_499dc5ff24a546b1650b4ae85e68cd2d
#
_entry.id   499dc5ff24a546b1650b4ae85e68cd2d
#
_cell.length_a   1.000
_cell.length_b   1.000
_cell.length_c   1.000
_cell.angle_alpha   90.00
_cell.angle_beta   90.00
_cell.angle_gamma   90.00
#
_symmetry.space_group_name_H-M   'P 1'
#
loop_
_entity.id
_entity.type
_entity.pdbx_description
1 polymer ?
#
loop_
_entity_poly.entity_id
_entity_poly.type
_entity_poly.pdbx_seq_one_letter_code
_entity_poly.pdbx_strand_id
1 'polypeptide(L)'
;MESQVKLFSGIATETLAQNIAASYGQALGKVEHYRFSDGELQASYEESIRGQSVFVIQSTMPPADNLMEMLLLIDAAKRASARHIVAVIPYFGYARQDRKDKPRVAIGAKLVADM
;
A
#
# COMPACT_ATOMS: atom_id res chain seq x y z
N MET A 1 10.50 2.26 -24.58
CA MET A 1 11.12 2.53 -23.28
C MET A 1 10.70 1.46 -22.30
N GLU A 2 11.65 0.81 -21.68
CA GLU A 2 11.32 -0.20 -20.69
C GLU A 2 10.73 0.46 -19.45
N SER A 3 9.72 -0.19 -18.84
CA SER A 3 9.19 0.30 -17.59
C SER A 3 10.16 -0.05 -16.46
N GLN A 4 10.37 0.89 -15.58
CA GLN A 4 11.18 0.70 -14.40
C GLN A 4 10.33 0.23 -13.24
N VAL A 5 10.97 -0.40 -12.28
CA VAL A 5 10.34 -0.77 -11.01
C VAL A 5 10.60 0.34 -10.01
N LYS A 6 9.53 0.78 -9.36
CA LYS A 6 9.58 1.78 -8.29
C LYS A 6 8.97 1.19 -7.04
N LEU A 7 9.64 1.39 -5.91
CA LEU A 7 9.23 0.87 -4.61
C LEU A 7 8.84 2.03 -3.71
N PHE A 8 7.66 1.96 -3.11
CA PHE A 8 7.16 2.97 -2.19
C PHE A 8 6.65 2.31 -0.92
N SER A 9 6.68 3.03 0.18
CA SER A 9 6.25 2.51 1.48
C SER A 9 5.11 3.35 2.06
N GLY A 10 4.19 2.67 2.74
CA GLY A 10 3.31 3.32 3.70
C GLY A 10 4.05 3.59 5.01
N ILE A 11 3.44 4.40 5.87
CA ILE A 11 4.06 4.84 7.13
C ILE A 11 4.37 3.66 8.06
N ALA A 12 3.48 2.67 8.11
CA ALA A 12 3.62 1.56 9.07
C ALA A 12 4.81 0.65 8.80
N THR A 13 5.36 0.65 7.60
CA THR A 13 6.33 -0.36 7.17
C THR A 13 7.62 0.24 6.61
N GLU A 14 7.92 1.50 6.92
CA GLU A 14 9.06 2.22 6.32
C GLU A 14 10.40 1.52 6.53
N THR A 15 10.68 1.06 7.73
CA THR A 15 11.98 0.42 8.03
C THR A 15 12.16 -0.86 7.21
N LEU A 16 11.13 -1.72 7.19
CA LEU A 16 11.16 -2.94 6.40
C LEU A 16 11.25 -2.64 4.91
N ALA A 17 10.49 -1.65 4.45
CA ALA A 17 10.50 -1.26 3.04
C ALA A 17 11.86 -0.72 2.60
N GLN A 18 12.54 0.05 3.46
CA GLN A 18 13.90 0.50 3.19
C GLN A 18 14.86 -0.67 3.03
N ASN A 19 14.73 -1.69 3.89
CA ASN A 19 15.55 -2.89 3.80
C ASN A 19 15.26 -3.68 2.52
N ILE A 20 14.00 -3.78 2.14
CA ILE A 20 13.60 -4.45 0.89
C ILE A 20 14.18 -3.70 -0.31
N ALA A 21 14.05 -2.39 -0.35
CA ALA A 21 14.58 -1.58 -1.44
C ALA A 21 16.09 -1.71 -1.55
N ALA A 22 16.80 -1.68 -0.41
CA ALA A 22 18.25 -1.85 -0.39
C ALA A 22 18.66 -3.21 -0.95
N SER A 23 17.95 -4.28 -0.57
CA SER A 23 18.21 -5.63 -1.09
C SER A 23 17.93 -5.72 -2.59
N TYR A 24 16.96 -4.98 -3.08
CA TYR A 24 16.64 -4.91 -4.51
C TYR A 24 17.66 -4.06 -5.27
N GLY A 25 18.38 -3.19 -4.59
CA GLY A 25 19.40 -2.34 -5.20
C GLY A 25 18.94 -0.94 -5.53
N GLN A 26 17.88 -0.44 -4.90
CA GLN A 26 17.42 0.93 -5.09
C GLN A 26 17.05 1.58 -3.75
N ALA A 27 16.91 2.90 -3.77
CA ALA A 27 16.28 3.63 -2.68
C ALA A 27 14.76 3.60 -2.86
N LEU A 28 14.01 3.78 -1.78
CA LEU A 28 12.57 3.98 -1.87
C LEU A 28 12.26 5.26 -2.65
N GLY A 29 11.20 5.20 -3.43
CA GLY A 29 10.67 6.38 -4.09
C GLY A 29 10.06 7.35 -3.07
N LYS A 30 9.88 8.57 -3.51
CA LYS A 30 9.38 9.64 -2.65
C LYS A 30 7.87 9.75 -2.75
N VAL A 31 7.23 9.67 -1.62
CA VAL A 31 5.80 9.87 -1.47
C VAL A 31 5.55 10.74 -0.26
N GLU A 32 4.67 11.72 -0.38
CA GLU A 32 4.27 12.56 0.73
C GLU A 32 3.06 11.95 1.41
N HIS A 33 3.15 11.79 2.72
CA HIS A 33 2.07 11.35 3.58
C HIS A 33 1.53 12.56 4.31
N TYR A 34 0.30 12.92 4.06
CA TYR A 34 -0.32 14.08 4.68
C TYR A 34 -1.57 13.67 5.46
N ARG A 35 -1.74 14.29 6.61
CA ARG A 35 -2.95 14.09 7.41
C ARG A 35 -3.63 15.44 7.61
N PHE A 36 -4.87 15.53 7.17
CA PHE A 36 -5.68 16.73 7.38
C PHE A 36 -6.01 16.90 8.87
N SER A 37 -6.44 18.10 9.25
CA SER A 37 -6.70 18.41 10.66
C SER A 37 -7.81 17.55 11.27
N ASP A 38 -8.72 17.02 10.47
CA ASP A 38 -9.77 16.11 10.92
C ASP A 38 -9.31 14.64 11.02
N GLY A 39 -8.07 14.36 10.65
CA GLY A 39 -7.51 13.02 10.69
C GLY A 39 -7.51 12.27 9.37
N GLU A 40 -8.11 12.81 8.32
CA GLU A 40 -8.08 12.16 7.01
C GLU A 40 -6.66 12.10 6.45
N LEU A 41 -6.36 10.98 5.79
CA LEU A 41 -5.07 10.75 5.18
C LEU A 41 -5.08 11.15 3.71
N GLN A 42 -3.93 11.62 3.24
CA GLN A 42 -3.69 11.80 1.81
C GLN A 42 -2.27 11.32 1.49
N ALA A 43 -2.12 10.63 0.38
CA ALA A 43 -0.81 10.22 -0.12
C ALA A 43 -0.61 10.82 -1.51
N SER A 44 0.59 11.33 -1.76
CA SER A 44 0.91 11.96 -3.03
C SER A 44 2.31 11.55 -3.46
N TYR A 45 2.43 10.97 -4.66
CA TYR A 45 3.74 10.63 -5.21
C TYR A 45 4.48 11.90 -5.61
N GLU A 46 5.72 12.03 -5.15
CA GLU A 46 6.56 13.19 -5.42
C GLU A 46 7.45 13.02 -6.64
N GLU A 47 7.25 11.94 -7.40
CA GLU A 47 7.96 11.68 -8.64
C GLU A 47 7.01 11.07 -9.66
N SER A 48 7.36 11.18 -10.93
CA SER A 48 6.53 10.59 -11.98
C SER A 48 6.61 9.07 -11.93
N ILE A 49 5.47 8.42 -11.91
CA ILE A 49 5.35 6.97 -11.95
C ILE A 49 4.62 6.48 -13.20
N ARG A 50 4.39 7.38 -14.13
CA ARG A 50 3.68 7.06 -15.38
C ARG A 50 4.41 5.97 -16.15
N GLY A 51 3.69 4.90 -16.48
CA GLY A 51 4.25 3.78 -17.22
C GLY A 51 5.18 2.88 -16.41
N GLN A 52 5.34 3.13 -15.12
CA GLN A 52 6.23 2.35 -14.26
C GLN A 52 5.49 1.22 -13.58
N SER A 53 6.23 0.19 -13.17
CA SER A 53 5.73 -0.87 -12.29
C SER A 53 5.94 -0.41 -10.85
N VAL A 54 4.84 -0.21 -10.13
CA VAL A 54 4.84 0.36 -8.78
C VAL A 54 4.57 -0.75 -7.77
N PHE A 55 5.47 -0.89 -6.80
CA PHE A 55 5.31 -1.80 -5.67
C PHE A 55 5.05 -0.96 -4.43
N VAL A 56 3.90 -1.14 -3.82
CA VAL A 56 3.50 -0.43 -2.61
C VAL A 56 3.62 -1.39 -1.44
N ILE A 57 4.51 -1.07 -0.51
CA ILE A 57 4.84 -1.92 0.64
C ILE A 57 4.17 -1.34 1.88
N GLN A 58 3.17 -2.04 2.41
CA GLN A 58 2.45 -1.60 3.60
C GLN A 58 1.77 -2.76 4.27
N SER A 59 2.03 -2.94 5.56
CA SER A 59 1.26 -3.86 6.39
C SER A 59 -0.11 -3.25 6.72
N THR A 60 -1.14 -4.07 6.78
CA THR A 60 -2.51 -3.60 7.00
C THR A 60 -3.04 -3.95 8.39
N MET A 61 -2.16 -4.18 9.35
CA MET A 61 -2.56 -4.36 10.75
C MET A 61 -3.24 -3.12 11.31
N PRO A 62 -4.04 -3.28 12.36
CA PRO A 62 -4.62 -2.11 13.01
C PRO A 62 -3.55 -1.10 13.46
N PRO A 63 -3.86 0.19 13.47
CA PRO A 63 -5.18 0.75 13.21
C PRO A 63 -5.58 0.68 11.74
N ALA A 64 -6.87 0.83 11.47
CA ALA A 64 -7.41 0.77 10.11
C ALA A 64 -6.81 1.82 9.16
N ASP A 65 -6.19 2.87 9.69
CA ASP A 65 -5.45 3.86 8.92
C ASP A 65 -4.40 3.23 8.03
N ASN A 66 -3.77 2.13 8.47
CA ASN A 66 -2.76 1.45 7.69
C ASN A 66 -3.37 0.83 6.42
N LEU A 67 -4.55 0.25 6.53
CA LEU A 67 -5.28 -0.26 5.37
C LEU A 67 -5.72 0.89 4.47
N MET A 68 -6.26 1.96 5.04
CA MET A 68 -6.73 3.11 4.26
C MET A 68 -5.57 3.75 3.49
N GLU A 69 -4.39 3.88 4.12
CA GLU A 69 -3.22 4.41 3.44
C GLU A 69 -2.83 3.54 2.23
N MET A 70 -2.86 2.21 2.39
CA MET A 70 -2.59 1.31 1.27
C MET A 70 -3.56 1.57 0.11
N LEU A 71 -4.85 1.69 0.41
CA LEU A 71 -5.86 1.94 -0.61
C LEU A 71 -5.64 3.27 -1.31
N LEU A 72 -5.29 4.31 -0.57
CA LEU A 72 -5.02 5.63 -1.15
C LEU A 72 -3.78 5.61 -2.03
N LEU A 73 -2.73 4.91 -1.62
CA LEU A 73 -1.52 4.75 -2.43
C LEU A 73 -1.81 4.02 -3.74
N ILE A 74 -2.61 2.97 -3.68
CA ILE A 74 -3.00 2.21 -4.88
C ILE A 74 -3.83 3.08 -5.81
N ASP A 75 -4.82 3.79 -5.29
CA ASP A 75 -5.68 4.65 -6.10
C ASP A 75 -4.88 5.78 -6.75
N ALA A 76 -4.00 6.42 -5.98
CA ALA A 76 -3.15 7.49 -6.52
C ALA A 76 -2.24 6.96 -7.64
N ALA A 77 -1.70 5.74 -7.49
CA ALA A 77 -0.88 5.14 -8.54
C ALA A 77 -1.68 4.86 -9.82
N LYS A 78 -2.92 4.40 -9.68
CA LYS A 78 -3.80 4.21 -10.84
C LYS A 78 -4.04 5.52 -11.57
N ARG A 79 -4.36 6.58 -10.84
CA ARG A 79 -4.62 7.91 -11.41
C ARG A 79 -3.38 8.53 -12.03
N ALA A 80 -2.21 8.17 -11.53
CA ALA A 80 -0.92 8.63 -12.09
C ALA A 80 -0.45 7.78 -13.28
N SER A 81 -1.29 6.85 -13.73
CA SER A 81 -1.03 6.01 -14.91
C SER A 81 0.15 5.06 -14.76
N ALA A 82 0.34 4.51 -13.56
CA ALA A 82 1.29 3.41 -13.37
C ALA A 82 0.89 2.24 -14.26
N ARG A 83 1.86 1.54 -14.80
CA ARG A 83 1.62 0.41 -15.70
C ARG A 83 1.13 -0.81 -14.95
N HIS A 84 1.79 -1.14 -13.84
CA HIS A 84 1.44 -2.23 -12.96
C HIS A 84 1.52 -1.74 -11.53
N ILE A 85 0.62 -2.22 -10.69
CA ILE A 85 0.58 -1.87 -9.28
C ILE A 85 0.52 -3.18 -8.50
N VAL A 86 1.52 -3.41 -7.64
CA VAL A 86 1.61 -4.59 -6.81
C VAL A 86 1.59 -4.17 -5.35
N ALA A 87 0.63 -4.69 -4.60
CA ALA A 87 0.57 -4.48 -3.16
C ALA A 87 1.42 -5.54 -2.48
N VAL A 88 2.44 -5.12 -1.74
CA VAL A 88 3.29 -5.99 -0.94
C VAL A 88 2.89 -5.82 0.51
N ILE A 89 2.26 -6.84 1.09
CA ILE A 89 1.64 -6.75 2.40
C ILE A 89 2.33 -7.73 3.35
N PRO A 90 3.40 -7.29 4.05
CA PRO A 90 4.16 -8.18 4.94
C PRO A 90 3.32 -8.75 6.08
N TYR A 91 2.38 -7.98 6.58
CA TYR A 91 1.37 -8.44 7.53
C TYR A 91 -0.01 -8.09 6.99
N PHE A 92 -0.78 -9.11 6.63
CA PHE A 92 -2.13 -8.93 6.09
C PHE A 92 -3.13 -8.88 7.24
N GLY A 93 -3.49 -7.67 7.66
CA GLY A 93 -4.52 -7.47 8.68
C GLY A 93 -5.85 -8.05 8.23
N TYR A 94 -6.63 -8.52 9.16
CA TYR A 94 -7.92 -9.19 8.93
C TYR A 94 -7.79 -10.61 8.36
N ALA A 95 -6.58 -11.13 8.14
CA ALA A 95 -6.36 -12.47 7.60
C ALA A 95 -6.97 -13.56 8.48
N ARG A 96 -7.03 -13.34 9.80
CA ARG A 96 -7.67 -14.30 10.72
C ARG A 96 -9.16 -14.47 10.48
N GLN A 97 -9.80 -13.52 9.79
CA GLN A 97 -11.20 -13.55 9.42
C GLN A 97 -11.36 -14.15 8.03
N ASP A 98 -10.78 -15.33 7.82
CA ASP A 98 -10.74 -15.96 6.50
C ASP A 98 -11.94 -16.84 6.21
N ARG A 99 -12.83 -17.02 7.18
CA ARG A 99 -14.04 -17.82 7.01
C ARG A 99 -15.16 -17.31 7.94
N LYS A 100 -16.38 -17.66 7.58
CA LYS A 100 -17.56 -17.32 8.37
C LYS A 100 -17.74 -18.38 9.47
N ASP A 101 -17.34 -18.04 10.69
CA ASP A 101 -17.45 -18.93 11.85
C ASP A 101 -18.72 -18.73 12.68
N LYS A 102 -19.48 -17.68 12.38
CA LYS A 102 -20.74 -17.34 13.05
C LYS A 102 -21.72 -16.78 12.05
N PRO A 103 -23.06 -16.82 12.37
CA PRO A 103 -24.02 -16.11 11.52
C PRO A 103 -23.81 -14.59 11.62
N ARG A 104 -24.09 -13.89 10.55
CA ARG A 104 -24.07 -12.43 10.48
C ARG A 104 -22.71 -11.80 10.75
N VAL A 105 -21.62 -12.49 10.40
CA VAL A 105 -20.28 -11.92 10.46
C VAL A 105 -19.72 -11.79 9.03
N ALA A 106 -18.79 -10.84 8.87
CA ALA A 106 -18.08 -10.66 7.62
C ALA A 106 -16.99 -11.72 7.45
N ILE A 107 -16.58 -11.94 6.21
CA ILE A 107 -15.31 -12.62 5.90
C ILE A 107 -14.30 -11.51 5.63
N GLY A 108 -13.66 -11.04 6.70
CA GLY A 108 -12.80 -9.85 6.64
C GLY A 108 -11.64 -9.98 5.69
N ALA A 109 -11.00 -11.15 5.64
CA ALA A 109 -9.88 -11.38 4.74
C ALA A 109 -10.29 -11.21 3.27
N LYS A 110 -11.44 -11.75 2.89
CA LYS A 110 -11.95 -11.62 1.53
C LYS A 110 -12.30 -10.16 1.21
N LEU A 111 -12.98 -9.49 2.15
CA LEU A 111 -13.35 -8.10 1.97
C LEU A 111 -12.13 -7.23 1.70
N VAL A 112 -11.09 -7.36 2.52
CA VAL A 112 -9.86 -6.57 2.36
C VAL A 112 -9.16 -6.90 1.05
N ALA A 113 -9.08 -8.18 0.67
CA ALA A 113 -8.44 -8.58 -0.57
C ALA A 113 -9.17 -8.04 -1.81
N ASP A 114 -10.50 -7.95 -1.75
CA ASP A 114 -11.31 -7.44 -2.86
C ASP A 114 -11.20 -5.91 -3.04
N MET A 115 -10.83 -5.23 -1.99
CA MET A 115 -10.63 -3.78 -2.07
C MET A 115 -9.38 -3.46 -2.89
#